data_392e0e5f1dd002e79cc45fb2d6d11ff8
#
_entry.id   392e0e5f1dd002e79cc45fb2d6d11ff8
#
_cell.length_a   1.000
_cell.length_b   1.000
_cell.length_c   1.000
_cell.angle_alpha   90.00
_cell.angle_beta   90.00
_cell.angle_gamma   90.00
#
_symmetry.space_group_name_H-M   'P 1'
#
loop_
_entity.id
_entity.type
_entity.pdbx_description
1 polymer ?
#
loop_
_entity_poly.entity_id
_entity_poly.type
_entity_poly.pdbx_seq_one_letter_code
_entity_poly.pdbx_strand_id
1 'polypeptide(L)'
;MLFSDEKSDEVEQGGHYQQSELIEEILVGTRSDAFASWRLIDRPQGDLALFSTKEGLVAFHGRAAYERVTFEKFENAVLSENCHPSQNLLMPESLELDAIDSKRLLDDIQELAKIGFQIEEFGRNYFRVQGCPEWLDQESSSSFLIDYLEVSRDRGKSIQIIEILREVMIRKSKIKRGEGRDFSDNEMIALAKQLHQCKNPFSCPGGNPTYFEIPTRDFESRFRRKL
;
A
#
# COMPACT_ATOMS: atom_id res chain seq x y z
N MET A 1 13.07 -38.57 44.84
CA MET A 1 11.66 -38.23 44.89
C MET A 1 11.57 -36.72 44.68
N LEU A 2 11.49 -36.29 43.41
CA LEU A 2 11.29 -34.92 42.96
C LEU A 2 10.68 -35.04 41.56
N PHE A 3 9.38 -34.91 41.47
CA PHE A 3 8.66 -34.67 40.23
C PHE A 3 8.41 -33.18 40.16
N SER A 4 9.00 -32.56 39.18
CA SER A 4 8.86 -31.15 38.81
C SER A 4 7.74 -30.99 37.80
N ASP A 5 6.91 -30.00 38.08
CA ASP A 5 5.86 -29.47 37.25
C ASP A 5 6.46 -28.78 35.97
N GLU A 6 6.25 -29.40 34.84
CA GLU A 6 6.42 -28.76 33.49
C GLU A 6 5.17 -29.06 32.67
N LYS A 7 4.07 -28.39 32.95
CA LYS A 7 2.87 -28.45 32.06
C LYS A 7 1.89 -27.29 32.23
N SER A 8 2.31 -26.10 32.55
CA SER A 8 1.40 -24.96 32.66
C SER A 8 1.61 -23.80 31.65
N ASP A 9 2.71 -23.78 30.91
CA ASP A 9 3.03 -22.60 30.07
C ASP A 9 2.58 -22.68 28.62
N GLU A 10 2.21 -23.87 28.10
CA GLU A 10 1.76 -24.00 26.69
C GLU A 10 0.28 -23.69 26.46
N VAL A 11 -0.55 -23.65 27.51
CA VAL A 11 -2.00 -23.42 27.36
C VAL A 11 -2.36 -21.93 27.36
N GLU A 12 -1.55 -21.07 27.97
CA GLU A 12 -1.82 -19.62 28.01
C GLU A 12 -1.44 -18.87 26.71
N GLN A 13 -0.44 -19.36 25.97
CA GLN A 13 -0.04 -18.70 24.73
C GLN A 13 -1.02 -18.94 23.56
N GLY A 14 -1.66 -20.11 23.50
CA GLY A 14 -2.67 -20.41 22.47
C GLY A 14 -3.95 -19.59 22.60
N GLY A 15 -4.34 -19.22 23.82
CA GLY A 15 -5.53 -18.41 24.07
C GLY A 15 -5.37 -16.94 23.68
N HIS A 16 -4.16 -16.42 23.74
CA HIS A 16 -3.91 -15.00 23.41
C HIS A 16 -3.87 -14.74 21.91
N TYR A 17 -3.37 -15.71 21.12
CA TYR A 17 -3.39 -15.60 19.64
C TYR A 17 -4.80 -15.73 19.07
N GLN A 18 -5.62 -16.66 19.58
CA GLN A 18 -7.01 -16.80 19.14
C GLN A 18 -7.88 -15.61 19.52
N GLN A 19 -7.63 -14.97 20.65
CA GLN A 19 -8.37 -13.74 21.01
C GLN A 19 -7.97 -12.53 20.17
N SER A 20 -6.71 -12.40 19.77
CA SER A 20 -6.28 -11.30 18.90
C SER A 20 -6.83 -11.44 17.48
N GLU A 21 -6.86 -12.65 16.90
CA GLU A 21 -7.48 -12.91 15.61
C GLU A 21 -8.99 -12.66 15.63
N LEU A 22 -9.70 -13.09 16.68
CA LEU A 22 -11.12 -12.84 16.83
C LEU A 22 -11.46 -11.36 17.01
N ILE A 23 -10.61 -10.60 17.70
CA ILE A 23 -10.78 -9.15 17.85
C ILE A 23 -10.51 -8.44 16.53
N GLU A 24 -9.50 -8.86 15.74
CA GLU A 24 -9.26 -8.33 14.41
C GLU A 24 -10.42 -8.65 13.44
N GLU A 25 -10.95 -9.87 13.45
CA GLU A 25 -12.12 -10.25 12.64
C GLU A 25 -13.38 -9.45 13.01
N ILE A 26 -13.65 -9.25 14.30
CA ILE A 26 -14.77 -8.45 14.77
C ILE A 26 -14.57 -6.97 14.40
N LEU A 27 -13.37 -6.43 14.51
CA LEU A 27 -13.05 -5.06 14.13
C LEU A 27 -13.15 -4.85 12.61
N VAL A 28 -12.74 -5.82 11.80
CA VAL A 28 -12.89 -5.79 10.34
C VAL A 28 -14.35 -5.91 9.95
N GLY A 29 -15.14 -6.79 10.59
CA GLY A 29 -16.57 -6.94 10.34
C GLY A 29 -17.37 -5.67 10.67
N THR A 30 -17.12 -5.06 11.83
CA THR A 30 -17.77 -3.80 12.22
C THR A 30 -17.35 -2.62 11.35
N ARG A 31 -16.12 -2.61 10.83
CA ARG A 31 -15.66 -1.60 9.87
C ARG A 31 -16.35 -1.74 8.51
N SER A 32 -16.57 -2.97 8.03
CA SER A 32 -17.26 -3.22 6.76
C SER A 32 -18.66 -2.61 6.73
N ASP A 33 -19.40 -2.72 7.82
CA ASP A 33 -20.75 -2.18 7.92
C ASP A 33 -20.78 -0.65 8.01
N ALA A 34 -19.79 -0.03 8.63
CA ALA A 34 -19.67 1.42 8.71
C ALA A 34 -19.48 2.07 7.33
N PHE A 35 -18.62 1.49 6.49
CA PHE A 35 -18.36 2.01 5.13
C PHE A 35 -19.50 1.73 4.14
N ALA A 36 -20.26 0.67 4.33
CA ALA A 36 -21.45 0.39 3.51
C ALA A 36 -22.50 1.51 3.58
N SER A 37 -22.43 2.35 4.64
CA SER A 37 -23.31 3.50 4.84
C SER A 37 -22.80 4.81 4.21
N TRP A 38 -21.56 4.85 3.70
CA TRP A 38 -20.99 6.06 3.12
C TRP A 38 -21.63 6.38 1.78
N ARG A 39 -22.22 7.58 1.71
CA ARG A 39 -22.84 8.11 0.49
C ARG A 39 -22.10 9.37 0.08
N LEU A 40 -21.55 9.40 -1.13
CA LEU A 40 -20.91 10.58 -1.70
C LEU A 40 -21.94 11.70 -1.81
N ILE A 41 -21.60 12.88 -1.26
CA ILE A 41 -22.42 14.10 -1.32
C ILE A 41 -21.88 15.01 -2.41
N ASP A 42 -20.57 15.32 -2.35
CA ASP A 42 -19.94 16.32 -3.20
C ASP A 42 -18.42 16.15 -3.25
N ARG A 43 -17.81 16.77 -4.23
CA ARG A 43 -16.36 16.87 -4.42
C ARG A 43 -15.97 18.36 -4.52
N PRO A 44 -15.76 19.02 -3.40
CA PRO A 44 -15.59 20.48 -3.37
C PRO A 44 -14.35 20.95 -4.13
N GLN A 45 -13.27 20.16 -4.15
CA GLN A 45 -12.02 20.51 -4.80
C GLN A 45 -11.16 19.28 -5.05
N GLY A 46 -10.73 19.05 -6.28
CA GLY A 46 -9.72 18.08 -6.69
C GLY A 46 -9.84 16.70 -6.03
N ASP A 47 -8.90 16.39 -5.16
CA ASP A 47 -8.82 15.11 -4.45
C ASP A 47 -9.71 15.00 -3.20
N LEU A 48 -10.47 16.05 -2.86
CA LEU A 48 -11.35 16.07 -1.70
C LEU A 48 -12.76 15.58 -2.07
N ALA A 49 -13.29 14.64 -1.30
CA ALA A 49 -14.66 14.18 -1.39
C ALA A 49 -15.34 14.26 0.00
N LEU A 50 -16.61 14.59 0.00
CA LEU A 50 -17.46 14.59 1.19
C LEU A 50 -18.46 13.44 1.10
N PHE A 51 -18.53 12.64 2.17
CA PHE A 51 -19.49 11.55 2.31
C PHE A 51 -20.41 11.83 3.50
N SER A 52 -21.68 11.48 3.37
CA SER A 52 -22.61 11.36 4.49
C SER A 52 -22.55 9.96 5.08
N THR A 53 -22.69 9.88 6.38
CA THR A 53 -22.80 8.63 7.14
C THR A 53 -24.00 8.72 8.06
N LYS A 54 -24.32 7.63 8.78
CA LYS A 54 -25.35 7.65 9.81
C LYS A 54 -25.00 8.53 11.02
N GLU A 55 -23.68 8.75 11.22
CA GLU A 55 -23.14 9.40 12.40
C GLU A 55 -22.69 10.85 12.14
N GLY A 56 -22.68 11.30 10.87
CA GLY A 56 -22.25 12.63 10.48
C GLY A 56 -21.69 12.72 9.07
N LEU A 57 -20.62 13.47 8.91
CA LEU A 57 -19.92 13.65 7.65
C LEU A 57 -18.51 13.06 7.71
N VAL A 58 -17.98 12.67 6.55
CA VAL A 58 -16.59 12.25 6.37
C VAL A 58 -15.97 13.13 5.29
N ALA A 59 -14.85 13.76 5.60
CA ALA A 59 -13.99 14.38 4.63
C ALA A 59 -12.90 13.37 4.22
N PHE A 60 -12.88 13.03 2.95
CA PHE A 60 -12.06 11.97 2.37
C PHE A 60 -11.06 12.56 1.36
N HIS A 61 -9.80 12.17 1.49
CA HIS A 61 -8.74 12.62 0.60
C HIS A 61 -8.35 11.50 -0.38
N GLY A 62 -8.82 11.57 -1.62
CA GLY A 62 -8.68 10.53 -2.63
C GLY A 62 -7.24 10.12 -2.90
N ARG A 63 -6.31 11.08 -3.04
CA ARG A 63 -4.89 10.80 -3.27
C ARG A 63 -4.27 10.03 -2.10
N ALA A 64 -4.47 10.48 -0.86
CA ALA A 64 -3.91 9.79 0.31
C ALA A 64 -4.48 8.37 0.46
N ALA A 65 -5.77 8.20 0.13
CA ALA A 65 -6.41 6.89 0.10
C ALA A 65 -5.84 5.99 -1.00
N TYR A 66 -5.63 6.54 -2.20
CA TYR A 66 -4.99 5.82 -3.31
C TYR A 66 -3.57 5.36 -2.97
N GLU A 67 -2.77 6.25 -2.38
CA GLU A 67 -1.42 5.93 -1.89
C GLU A 67 -1.46 4.76 -0.90
N ARG A 68 -2.40 4.76 0.05
CA ARG A 68 -2.55 3.68 1.04
C ARG A 68 -2.96 2.36 0.39
N VAL A 69 -3.98 2.38 -0.43
CA VAL A 69 -4.50 1.18 -1.11
C VAL A 69 -3.43 0.55 -2.00
N THR A 70 -2.72 1.36 -2.77
CA THR A 70 -1.65 0.90 -3.66
C THR A 70 -0.49 0.32 -2.85
N PHE A 71 -0.10 0.99 -1.78
CA PHE A 71 0.97 0.54 -0.92
C PHE A 71 0.65 -0.81 -0.24
N GLU A 72 -0.55 -1.00 0.28
CA GLU A 72 -0.92 -2.27 0.92
C GLU A 72 -1.12 -3.41 -0.07
N LYS A 73 -1.59 -3.12 -1.30
CA LYS A 73 -1.56 -4.11 -2.38
C LYS A 73 -0.14 -4.59 -2.66
N PHE A 74 0.81 -3.65 -2.73
CA PHE A 74 2.22 -3.96 -2.90
C PHE A 74 2.75 -4.76 -1.70
N GLU A 75 2.53 -4.31 -0.44
CA GLU A 75 3.00 -5.05 0.73
C GLU A 75 2.47 -6.48 0.77
N ASN A 76 1.18 -6.67 0.54
CA ASN A 76 0.57 -8.00 0.51
C ASN A 76 1.14 -8.86 -0.63
N ALA A 77 1.41 -8.25 -1.79
CA ALA A 77 2.05 -8.93 -2.89
C ALA A 77 3.48 -9.35 -2.52
N VAL A 78 4.31 -8.49 -2.00
CA VAL A 78 5.73 -8.78 -1.68
C VAL A 78 5.89 -9.70 -0.47
N LEU A 79 4.97 -9.65 0.50
CA LEU A 79 5.02 -10.50 1.70
C LEU A 79 4.40 -11.90 1.49
N SER A 80 3.67 -12.13 0.38
CA SER A 80 3.17 -13.46 0.09
C SER A 80 4.34 -14.38 -0.31
N GLU A 81 4.41 -15.56 0.28
CA GLU A 81 5.47 -16.56 -0.01
C GLU A 81 5.37 -17.16 -1.42
N ASN A 82 4.35 -16.81 -2.17
CA ASN A 82 4.11 -17.29 -3.51
C ASN A 82 4.86 -16.43 -4.54
N CYS A 83 5.35 -17.06 -5.60
CA CYS A 83 5.90 -16.36 -6.76
C CYS A 83 4.86 -15.37 -7.28
N HIS A 84 5.23 -14.09 -7.37
CA HIS A 84 4.29 -13.05 -7.77
C HIS A 84 3.99 -13.14 -9.25
N PRO A 85 2.72 -12.97 -9.65
CA PRO A 85 2.38 -12.94 -11.06
C PRO A 85 3.07 -11.74 -11.74
N SER A 86 3.65 -12.05 -12.88
CA SER A 86 4.31 -11.08 -13.75
C SER A 86 3.42 -10.79 -14.95
N GLN A 87 3.31 -9.53 -15.32
CA GLN A 87 2.69 -9.10 -16.57
C GLN A 87 3.78 -8.77 -17.59
N ASN A 88 3.64 -9.31 -18.80
CA ASN A 88 4.56 -9.00 -19.89
C ASN A 88 4.29 -7.59 -20.40
N LEU A 89 5.36 -6.84 -20.63
CA LEU A 89 5.27 -5.54 -21.28
C LEU A 89 4.90 -5.73 -22.75
N LEU A 90 4.03 -4.87 -23.28
CA LEU A 90 3.69 -4.85 -24.70
C LEU A 90 4.93 -4.61 -25.58
N MET A 91 5.83 -3.76 -25.12
CA MET A 91 7.16 -3.56 -25.69
C MET A 91 8.18 -3.62 -24.58
N PRO A 92 9.21 -4.49 -24.70
CA PRO A 92 10.30 -4.52 -23.73
C PRO A 92 11.00 -3.16 -23.63
N GLU A 93 11.26 -2.72 -22.42
CA GLU A 93 11.98 -1.46 -22.18
C GLU A 93 13.48 -1.72 -22.02
N SER A 94 14.29 -0.83 -22.61
CA SER A 94 15.75 -0.88 -22.47
C SER A 94 16.20 0.03 -21.35
N LEU A 95 17.02 -0.51 -20.46
CA LEU A 95 17.61 0.19 -19.32
C LEU A 95 19.13 0.24 -19.49
N GLU A 96 19.68 1.44 -19.67
CA GLU A 96 21.12 1.69 -19.70
C GLU A 96 21.56 2.17 -18.32
N LEU A 97 22.53 1.49 -17.73
CA LEU A 97 23.01 1.75 -16.37
C LEU A 97 24.51 2.03 -16.37
N ASP A 98 24.99 2.68 -15.32
CA ASP A 98 26.43 2.72 -15.08
C ASP A 98 26.96 1.36 -14.55
N ALA A 99 28.27 1.22 -14.44
CA ALA A 99 28.90 -0.04 -14.03
C ALA A 99 28.56 -0.45 -12.58
N ILE A 100 28.26 0.53 -11.72
CA ILE A 100 27.93 0.28 -10.30
C ILE A 100 26.51 -0.26 -10.22
N ASP A 101 25.57 0.39 -10.87
CA ASP A 101 24.17 -0.01 -10.86
C ASP A 101 23.94 -1.30 -11.63
N SER A 102 24.67 -1.51 -12.74
CA SER A 102 24.65 -2.79 -13.47
C SER A 102 25.01 -3.95 -12.57
N LYS A 103 26.08 -3.79 -11.79
CA LYS A 103 26.50 -4.81 -10.84
C LYS A 103 25.46 -5.05 -9.75
N ARG A 104 24.85 -3.98 -9.20
CA ARG A 104 23.80 -4.10 -8.18
C ARG A 104 22.57 -4.80 -8.73
N LEU A 105 22.13 -4.40 -9.92
CA LEU A 105 20.98 -5.03 -10.55
C LEU A 105 21.21 -6.52 -10.79
N LEU A 106 22.40 -6.91 -11.22
CA LEU A 106 22.78 -8.32 -11.39
C LEU A 106 22.83 -9.09 -10.06
N ASP A 107 23.33 -8.47 -9.00
CA ASP A 107 23.36 -9.07 -7.66
C ASP A 107 21.91 -9.33 -7.15
N ASP A 108 20.96 -8.48 -7.49
CA ASP A 108 19.57 -8.53 -7.00
C ASP A 108 18.54 -9.10 -8.00
N ILE A 109 18.97 -9.47 -9.21
CA ILE A 109 18.05 -9.85 -10.31
C ILE A 109 17.17 -11.06 -9.95
N GLN A 110 17.69 -12.01 -9.18
CA GLN A 110 16.93 -13.19 -8.77
C GLN A 110 15.85 -12.86 -7.73
N GLU A 111 16.13 -11.92 -6.82
CA GLU A 111 15.18 -11.47 -5.85
C GLU A 111 14.08 -10.60 -6.50
N LEU A 112 14.47 -9.75 -7.47
CA LEU A 112 13.53 -9.00 -8.29
C LEU A 112 12.64 -9.92 -9.14
N ALA A 113 13.17 -11.03 -9.62
CA ALA A 113 12.38 -12.03 -10.34
C ALA A 113 11.31 -12.69 -9.45
N LYS A 114 11.60 -12.93 -8.17
CA LYS A 114 10.62 -13.49 -7.22
C LYS A 114 9.41 -12.57 -7.03
N ILE A 115 9.60 -11.27 -7.11
CA ILE A 115 8.52 -10.28 -6.98
C ILE A 115 7.85 -9.93 -8.31
N GLY A 116 8.23 -10.61 -9.41
CA GLY A 116 7.56 -10.54 -10.70
C GLY A 116 8.24 -9.68 -11.76
N PHE A 117 9.46 -9.21 -11.56
CA PHE A 117 10.22 -8.57 -12.64
C PHE A 117 10.85 -9.61 -13.55
N GLN A 118 10.81 -9.36 -14.86
CA GLN A 118 11.51 -10.15 -15.87
C GLN A 118 12.56 -9.25 -16.52
N ILE A 119 13.81 -9.42 -16.10
CA ILE A 119 14.93 -8.59 -16.52
C ILE A 119 16.00 -9.48 -17.14
N GLU A 120 16.50 -9.11 -18.30
CA GLU A 120 17.54 -9.82 -19.03
C GLU A 120 18.72 -8.89 -19.29
N GLU A 121 19.94 -9.35 -19.05
CA GLU A 121 21.14 -8.64 -19.48
C GLU A 121 21.28 -8.77 -21.01
N PHE A 122 21.27 -7.65 -21.71
CA PHE A 122 21.29 -7.60 -23.18
C PHE A 122 22.64 -7.16 -23.76
N GLY A 123 23.56 -6.71 -22.91
CA GLY A 123 24.88 -6.23 -23.26
C GLY A 123 25.56 -5.62 -22.06
N ARG A 124 26.80 -5.21 -22.21
CA ARG A 124 27.51 -4.57 -21.09
C ARG A 124 26.80 -3.31 -20.62
N ASN A 125 26.27 -3.32 -19.40
CA ASN A 125 25.48 -2.24 -18.77
C ASN A 125 24.11 -1.98 -19.44
N TYR A 126 23.65 -2.85 -20.31
CA TYR A 126 22.34 -2.77 -20.94
C TYR A 126 21.46 -3.91 -20.48
N PHE A 127 20.27 -3.58 -20.03
CA PHE A 127 19.26 -4.51 -19.57
C PHE A 127 17.97 -4.33 -20.35
N ARG A 128 17.23 -5.40 -20.49
CA ARG A 128 15.92 -5.41 -21.10
C ARG A 128 14.89 -5.85 -20.06
N VAL A 129 13.91 -5.00 -19.79
CA VAL A 129 12.76 -5.31 -18.95
C VAL A 129 11.68 -5.86 -19.85
N GLN A 130 11.34 -7.12 -19.70
CA GLN A 130 10.32 -7.82 -20.53
C GLN A 130 8.99 -7.93 -19.80
N GLY A 131 8.99 -7.88 -18.47
CA GLY A 131 7.82 -7.96 -17.64
C GLY A 131 8.02 -7.30 -16.28
N CYS A 132 6.92 -6.92 -15.68
CA CYS A 132 6.88 -6.31 -14.37
C CYS A 132 5.78 -6.95 -13.49
N PRO A 133 5.83 -6.78 -12.17
CA PRO A 133 4.78 -7.26 -11.28
C PRO A 133 3.40 -6.71 -11.66
N GLU A 134 2.33 -7.50 -11.50
CA GLU A 134 0.96 -7.05 -11.77
C GLU A 134 0.49 -5.86 -10.92
N TRP A 135 1.09 -5.67 -9.74
CA TRP A 135 0.78 -4.53 -8.87
C TRP A 135 1.41 -3.22 -9.35
N LEU A 136 2.33 -3.26 -10.33
CA LEU A 136 3.02 -2.10 -10.89
C LEU A 136 2.47 -1.77 -12.27
N ASP A 137 2.21 -0.48 -12.53
CA ASP A 137 1.82 -0.02 -13.86
C ASP A 137 2.97 -0.25 -14.86
N GLN A 138 2.68 -0.81 -16.03
CA GLN A 138 3.67 -1.16 -17.04
C GLN A 138 4.56 0.03 -17.43
N GLU A 139 3.97 1.20 -17.61
CA GLU A 139 4.68 2.45 -17.97
C GLU A 139 5.65 2.94 -16.86
N SER A 140 5.52 2.38 -15.67
CA SER A 140 6.35 2.74 -14.51
C SER A 140 7.50 1.77 -14.25
N SER A 141 7.64 0.70 -15.05
CA SER A 141 8.55 -0.41 -14.75
C SER A 141 10.03 0.01 -14.70
N SER A 142 10.52 0.67 -15.73
CA SER A 142 11.92 1.15 -15.78
C SER A 142 12.19 2.25 -14.77
N SER A 143 11.25 3.19 -14.60
CA SER A 143 11.40 4.25 -13.60
C SER A 143 11.40 3.70 -12.17
N PHE A 144 10.69 2.61 -11.93
CA PHE A 144 10.71 1.92 -10.64
C PHE A 144 12.08 1.29 -10.36
N LEU A 145 12.68 0.64 -11.35
CA LEU A 145 14.01 0.04 -11.23
C LEU A 145 15.10 1.10 -11.03
N ILE A 146 14.99 2.26 -11.66
CA ILE A 146 15.91 3.38 -11.45
C ILE A 146 15.82 3.88 -10.00
N ASP A 147 14.60 4.14 -9.50
CA ASP A 147 14.38 4.55 -8.12
C ASP A 147 14.86 3.47 -7.12
N TYR A 148 14.68 2.19 -7.45
CA TYR A 148 15.20 1.06 -6.68
C TYR A 148 16.73 1.10 -6.56
N LEU A 149 17.42 1.30 -7.67
CA LEU A 149 18.89 1.38 -7.69
C LEU A 149 19.40 2.61 -6.93
N GLU A 150 18.70 3.75 -7.04
CA GLU A 150 19.04 4.96 -6.27
C GLU A 150 18.93 4.72 -4.76
N VAL A 151 17.80 4.18 -4.30
CA VAL A 151 17.62 3.85 -2.86
C VAL A 151 18.65 2.81 -2.40
N SER A 152 18.94 1.81 -3.23
CA SER A 152 19.94 0.79 -2.94
C SER A 152 21.35 1.36 -2.84
N ARG A 153 21.71 2.41 -3.61
CA ARG A 153 22.98 3.13 -3.48
C ARG A 153 23.12 3.80 -2.12
N ASP A 154 22.07 4.52 -1.72
CA ASP A 154 22.09 5.34 -0.51
C ASP A 154 22.24 4.50 0.75
N ARG A 155 21.66 3.28 0.74
CA ARG A 155 21.57 2.44 1.93
C ARG A 155 22.63 1.35 2.07
N GLY A 156 23.37 1.02 1.01
CA GLY A 156 24.41 0.00 1.03
C GLY A 156 23.90 -1.45 1.05
N LYS A 157 24.82 -2.43 1.05
CA LYS A 157 24.54 -3.86 0.89
C LYS A 157 23.89 -4.58 2.09
N SER A 158 23.66 -3.89 3.19
CA SER A 158 23.24 -4.50 4.48
C SER A 158 21.72 -4.57 4.68
N ILE A 159 20.92 -4.07 3.73
CA ILE A 159 19.46 -3.94 3.88
C ILE A 159 18.76 -4.97 3.01
N GLN A 160 17.68 -5.54 3.57
CA GLN A 160 16.85 -6.48 2.84
C GLN A 160 16.15 -5.77 1.68
N ILE A 161 16.09 -6.43 0.52
CA ILE A 161 15.46 -5.91 -0.70
C ILE A 161 14.04 -5.37 -0.45
N ILE A 162 13.30 -6.01 0.46
CA ILE A 162 11.94 -5.60 0.82
C ILE A 162 11.85 -4.20 1.43
N GLU A 163 12.87 -3.79 2.18
CA GLU A 163 12.91 -2.45 2.77
C GLU A 163 13.21 -1.39 1.71
N ILE A 164 14.07 -1.73 0.75
CA ILE A 164 14.35 -0.87 -0.41
C ILE A 164 13.07 -0.69 -1.23
N LEU A 165 12.40 -1.79 -1.55
CA LEU A 165 11.14 -1.76 -2.29
C LEU A 165 10.06 -0.94 -1.58
N ARG A 166 9.94 -1.08 -0.26
CA ARG A 166 9.00 -0.30 0.55
C ARG A 166 9.29 1.20 0.45
N GLU A 167 10.56 1.60 0.52
CA GLU A 167 10.94 3.01 0.39
C GLU A 167 10.66 3.55 -1.02
N VAL A 168 10.96 2.77 -2.06
CA VAL A 168 10.64 3.13 -3.46
C VAL A 168 9.13 3.33 -3.61
N MET A 169 8.31 2.41 -3.07
CA MET A 169 6.86 2.54 -3.13
C MET A 169 6.34 3.77 -2.39
N ILE A 170 6.92 4.10 -1.22
CA ILE A 170 6.56 5.33 -0.51
C ILE A 170 6.94 6.57 -1.34
N ARG A 171 8.09 6.56 -2.01
CA ARG A 171 8.50 7.66 -2.90
C ARG A 171 7.56 7.79 -4.09
N LYS A 172 7.22 6.67 -4.75
CA LYS A 172 6.32 6.65 -5.93
C LYS A 172 4.86 6.92 -5.58
N SER A 173 4.39 6.51 -4.42
CA SER A 173 3.04 6.80 -3.96
C SER A 173 2.82 8.29 -3.70
N LYS A 174 3.88 9.04 -3.44
CA LYS A 174 3.84 10.51 -3.35
C LYS A 174 3.69 11.10 -4.74
N ILE A 175 2.48 11.05 -5.29
CA ILE A 175 2.16 11.71 -6.57
C ILE A 175 2.64 13.16 -6.49
N LYS A 176 3.50 13.57 -7.45
CA LYS A 176 4.05 14.92 -7.47
C LYS A 176 2.90 15.94 -7.45
N ARG A 177 3.02 16.98 -6.62
CA ARG A 177 2.07 18.10 -6.63
C ARG A 177 2.03 18.68 -8.03
N GLY A 178 0.87 18.57 -8.70
CA GLY A 178 0.67 19.08 -10.07
C GLY A 178 0.37 18.01 -11.12
N GLU A 179 0.70 16.73 -10.88
CA GLU A 179 0.24 15.60 -11.71
C GLU A 179 -1.02 15.00 -11.07
N GLY A 180 -2.07 15.82 -10.94
CA GLY A 180 -3.32 15.41 -10.33
C GLY A 180 -4.03 14.38 -11.21
N ARG A 181 -4.14 13.14 -10.76
CA ARG A 181 -5.13 12.21 -11.29
C ARG A 181 -6.50 12.72 -10.83
N ASP A 182 -7.30 13.20 -11.77
CA ASP A 182 -8.70 13.51 -11.51
C ASP A 182 -9.48 12.21 -11.32
N PHE A 183 -9.87 11.93 -10.09
CA PHE A 183 -10.73 10.79 -9.79
C PHE A 183 -12.17 11.13 -10.18
N SER A 184 -12.86 10.24 -10.88
CA SER A 184 -14.31 10.31 -11.05
C SER A 184 -15.03 9.98 -9.73
N ASP A 185 -16.32 10.29 -9.64
CA ASP A 185 -17.16 9.95 -8.46
C ASP A 185 -17.16 8.45 -8.18
N ASN A 186 -17.25 7.64 -9.24
CA ASN A 186 -17.22 6.18 -9.12
C ASN A 186 -15.87 5.67 -8.60
N GLU A 187 -14.77 6.28 -9.05
CA GLU A 187 -13.43 5.94 -8.55
C GLU A 187 -13.28 6.33 -7.08
N MET A 188 -13.78 7.50 -6.65
CA MET A 188 -13.77 7.90 -5.24
C MET A 188 -14.55 6.92 -4.35
N ILE A 189 -15.73 6.49 -4.80
CA ILE A 189 -16.55 5.49 -4.09
C ILE A 189 -15.82 4.14 -4.04
N ALA A 190 -15.25 3.70 -5.15
CA ALA A 190 -14.50 2.45 -5.21
C ALA A 190 -13.27 2.49 -4.32
N LEU A 191 -12.57 3.62 -4.32
CA LEU A 191 -11.39 3.85 -3.50
C LEU A 191 -11.71 3.87 -2.00
N ALA A 192 -12.81 4.49 -1.60
CA ALA A 192 -13.28 4.44 -0.22
C ALA A 192 -13.55 2.99 0.24
N LYS A 193 -14.17 2.17 -0.62
CA LYS A 193 -14.39 0.74 -0.34
C LYS A 193 -13.08 -0.05 -0.22
N GLN A 194 -12.11 0.21 -1.10
CA GLN A 194 -10.81 -0.46 -1.06
C GLN A 194 -10.01 -0.04 0.17
N LEU A 195 -10.03 1.26 0.51
CA LEU A 195 -9.36 1.79 1.70
C LEU A 195 -9.84 1.09 2.97
N HIS A 196 -11.12 0.77 3.03
CA HIS A 196 -11.70 0.07 4.17
C HIS A 196 -11.13 -1.35 4.39
N GLN A 197 -10.69 -1.99 3.32
CA GLN A 197 -10.07 -3.32 3.36
C GLN A 197 -8.59 -3.26 3.78
N CYS A 198 -8.01 -2.05 3.86
CA CYS A 198 -6.63 -1.84 4.27
C CYS A 198 -6.45 -2.11 5.78
N LYS A 199 -5.29 -2.63 6.15
CA LYS A 199 -4.89 -2.83 7.56
C LYS A 199 -4.84 -1.51 8.32
N ASN A 200 -4.34 -0.45 7.67
CA ASN A 200 -4.29 0.89 8.22
C ASN A 200 -5.00 1.92 7.32
N PRO A 201 -6.34 2.04 7.40
CA PRO A 201 -7.10 2.94 6.53
C PRO A 201 -6.96 4.43 6.89
N PHE A 202 -6.40 4.78 8.04
CA PHE A 202 -6.44 6.15 8.59
C PHE A 202 -5.38 7.09 8.05
N SER A 203 -4.26 6.56 7.54
CA SER A 203 -3.16 7.36 7.04
C SER A 203 -2.51 6.76 5.81
N CYS A 204 -2.03 7.60 4.90
CA CYS A 204 -1.21 7.14 3.78
C CYS A 204 0.21 6.73 4.27
N PRO A 205 1.02 6.06 3.44
CA PRO A 205 2.39 5.68 3.80
C PRO A 205 3.28 6.87 4.19
N GLY A 206 2.96 8.06 3.69
CA GLY A 206 3.63 9.31 4.04
C GLY A 206 3.14 9.96 5.34
N GLY A 207 2.20 9.34 6.06
CA GLY A 207 1.66 9.83 7.34
C GLY A 207 0.52 10.83 7.24
N ASN A 208 0.07 11.20 6.03
CA ASN A 208 -1.06 12.11 5.87
C ASN A 208 -2.38 11.37 6.12
N PRO A 209 -3.39 12.00 6.75
CA PRO A 209 -4.72 11.42 6.93
C PRO A 209 -5.36 11.09 5.58
N THR A 210 -6.02 9.95 5.50
CA THR A 210 -6.82 9.53 4.34
C THR A 210 -8.23 10.06 4.42
N TYR A 211 -8.77 10.13 5.61
CA TYR A 211 -10.07 10.74 5.92
C TYR A 211 -10.13 11.15 7.38
N PHE A 212 -11.12 11.97 7.69
CA PHE A 212 -11.52 12.27 9.06
C PHE A 212 -13.05 12.43 9.14
N GLU A 213 -13.59 12.11 10.29
CA GLU A 213 -15.01 12.15 10.58
C GLU A 213 -15.39 13.45 11.29
N ILE A 214 -16.56 13.98 10.95
CA ILE A 214 -17.20 15.11 11.60
C ILE A 214 -18.54 14.61 12.14
N PRO A 215 -18.59 14.18 13.42
CA PRO A 215 -19.80 13.61 13.98
C PRO A 215 -20.93 14.62 14.11
N THR A 216 -22.19 14.16 14.02
CA THR A 216 -23.40 14.99 14.13
C THR A 216 -23.41 15.83 15.40
N ARG A 217 -22.92 15.29 16.51
CA ARG A 217 -22.80 16.01 17.79
C ARG A 217 -21.97 17.29 17.70
N ASP A 218 -21.00 17.36 16.80
CA ASP A 218 -20.18 18.56 16.63
C ASP A 218 -20.98 19.68 15.96
N PHE A 219 -21.88 19.33 15.05
CA PHE A 219 -22.83 20.28 14.47
C PHE A 219 -23.86 20.70 15.51
N GLU A 220 -24.44 19.78 16.27
CA GLU A 220 -25.40 20.08 17.36
C GLU A 220 -24.80 21.05 18.39
N SER A 221 -23.54 20.78 18.78
CA SER A 221 -22.82 21.68 19.69
C SER A 221 -22.66 23.06 19.12
N ARG A 222 -22.29 23.22 17.84
CA ARG A 222 -22.09 24.52 17.17
C ARG A 222 -23.43 25.27 16.97
N PHE A 223 -24.47 24.55 16.58
CA PHE A 223 -25.80 25.14 16.40
C PHE A 223 -26.57 25.29 17.72
N ARG A 224 -26.07 24.75 18.82
CA ARG A 224 -26.75 24.70 20.14
C ARG A 224 -28.14 24.08 20.05
N ARG A 225 -28.35 23.12 19.15
CA ARG A 225 -29.62 22.44 18.90
C ARG A 225 -29.32 20.97 18.55
N LYS A 226 -30.24 20.05 18.94
CA LYS A 226 -30.26 18.69 18.43
C LYS A 226 -30.74 18.71 16.98
N LEU A 227 -30.10 17.93 16.12
CA LEU A 227 -30.43 17.72 14.70
C LEU A 227 -31.27 16.49 14.51
#